data_790ad8cfc2964a403f58be40f428b1e3
#
_entry.id   790ad8cfc2964a403f58be40f428b1e3
#
_cell.length_a   1.000
_cell.length_b   1.000
_cell.length_c   1.000
_cell.angle_alpha   90.00
_cell.angle_beta   90.00
_cell.angle_gamma   90.00
#
_symmetry.space_group_name_H-M   'P 1'
#
loop_
_entity.id
_entity.type
_entity.pdbx_description
1 polymer ?
#
loop_
_entity_poly.entity_id
_entity_poly.type
_entity_poly.pdbx_seq_one_letter_code
_entity_poly.pdbx_strand_id
1 'polypeptide(L)'
;IRQARGDMTIRTAILEMRFLTGDQPLYDELVARFDREVVQGTASEFVTAKLAEREERHRRGGQSRYLVEPNVKDGKGGLRDLHTLFWIAKYVYRVRETSGLVERGVFDAQEYRIFRRCADFLWSVRCNLHFVAGRAEERLSFDMQREIAVRLGYTSHPGMQDVERFMKHYFLIAKDVGDLTAILCAKLEDEQAKPAPVLSRVVARLRPSNNRRRVPESDDFIIDNNRINLAAPDAFKHDPVNLIRIFRLAQKNNLAFHPDAMRTVTRSLRLINTQLRENPEANRLFMEILT
;
A
#
# COMPACT_ATOMS: atom_id res chain seq x y z
N ILE A 1 -9.70 5.04 -27.31
CA ILE A 1 -8.27 4.72 -27.36
C ILE A 1 -7.43 5.99 -27.51
N ARG A 2 -7.64 6.82 -28.56
CA ARG A 2 -6.81 8.03 -28.80
C ARG A 2 -6.76 8.96 -27.58
N GLN A 3 -7.89 9.26 -26.96
CA GLN A 3 -7.93 10.10 -25.76
C GLN A 3 -7.25 9.46 -24.54
N ALA A 4 -7.35 8.15 -24.38
CA ALA A 4 -6.70 7.44 -23.27
C ALA A 4 -5.15 7.48 -23.31
N ARG A 5 -4.55 7.80 -24.47
CA ARG A 5 -3.09 7.98 -24.56
C ARG A 5 -2.61 9.26 -23.87
N GLY A 6 -3.44 10.32 -23.89
CA GLY A 6 -3.07 11.63 -23.33
C GLY A 6 -3.72 11.98 -22.00
N ASP A 7 -4.73 11.22 -21.56
CA ASP A 7 -5.51 11.52 -20.35
C ASP A 7 -5.51 10.32 -19.39
N MET A 8 -4.90 10.50 -18.22
CA MET A 8 -4.79 9.47 -17.18
C MET A 8 -6.16 9.12 -16.55
N THR A 9 -7.10 10.05 -16.51
CA THR A 9 -8.46 9.81 -16.00
C THR A 9 -9.22 8.89 -16.94
N ILE A 10 -9.21 9.20 -18.25
CA ILE A 10 -9.82 8.36 -19.30
C ILE A 10 -9.13 6.99 -19.34
N ARG A 11 -7.80 6.96 -19.23
CA ARG A 11 -7.02 5.71 -19.16
C ARG A 11 -7.45 4.83 -18.00
N THR A 12 -7.65 5.42 -16.83
CA THR A 12 -8.12 4.71 -15.62
C THR A 12 -9.57 4.26 -15.76
N ALA A 13 -10.45 5.09 -16.37
CA ALA A 13 -11.83 4.72 -16.59
C ALA A 13 -11.97 3.51 -17.55
N ILE A 14 -11.18 3.48 -18.63
CA ILE A 14 -11.16 2.32 -19.55
C ILE A 14 -10.56 1.09 -18.85
N LEU A 15 -9.56 1.25 -17.99
CA LEU A 15 -8.99 0.14 -17.20
C LEU A 15 -10.05 -0.53 -16.32
N GLU A 16 -11.04 0.23 -15.83
CA GLU A 16 -12.14 -0.26 -14.96
C GLU A 16 -13.41 -0.66 -15.75
N MET A 17 -13.39 -0.59 -17.08
CA MET A 17 -14.56 -0.98 -17.86
C MET A 17 -14.91 -2.45 -17.69
N ARG A 18 -16.21 -2.75 -17.75
CA ARG A 18 -16.76 -4.09 -17.73
C ARG A 18 -17.86 -4.22 -18.78
N PHE A 19 -17.98 -5.39 -19.38
CA PHE A 19 -19.12 -5.67 -20.25
C PHE A 19 -20.38 -5.81 -19.41
N LEU A 20 -21.45 -5.16 -19.84
CA LEU A 20 -22.79 -5.28 -19.24
C LEU A 20 -23.76 -5.95 -20.20
N THR A 21 -23.85 -5.44 -21.45
CA THR A 21 -24.73 -5.93 -22.49
C THR A 21 -24.31 -5.33 -23.85
N GLY A 22 -24.75 -5.93 -24.95
CA GLY A 22 -24.50 -5.46 -26.32
C GLY A 22 -23.57 -6.37 -27.09
N ASP A 23 -22.74 -5.79 -27.95
CA ASP A 23 -21.82 -6.52 -28.82
C ASP A 23 -20.54 -6.92 -28.07
N GLN A 24 -20.45 -8.20 -27.68
CA GLN A 24 -19.29 -8.74 -26.98
C GLN A 24 -17.99 -8.67 -27.83
N PRO A 25 -17.97 -9.02 -29.13
CA PRO A 25 -16.81 -8.88 -29.98
C PRO A 25 -16.25 -7.46 -30.03
N LEU A 26 -17.10 -6.44 -30.10
CA LEU A 26 -16.68 -5.03 -30.07
C LEU A 26 -16.02 -4.66 -28.73
N TYR A 27 -16.57 -5.14 -27.61
CA TYR A 27 -15.97 -4.96 -26.30
C TYR A 27 -14.59 -5.63 -26.21
N ASP A 28 -14.48 -6.87 -26.69
CA ASP A 28 -13.23 -7.62 -26.66
C ASP A 28 -12.16 -6.97 -27.55
N GLU A 29 -12.55 -6.45 -28.73
CA GLU A 29 -11.65 -5.65 -29.57
C GLU A 29 -11.16 -4.39 -28.84
N LEU A 30 -12.07 -3.67 -28.16
CA LEU A 30 -11.69 -2.49 -27.39
C LEU A 30 -10.70 -2.82 -26.29
N VAL A 31 -10.90 -3.93 -25.54
CA VAL A 31 -9.96 -4.40 -24.51
C VAL A 31 -8.60 -4.72 -25.12
N ALA A 32 -8.57 -5.48 -26.21
CA ALA A 32 -7.34 -5.88 -26.88
C ALA A 32 -6.57 -4.67 -27.45
N ARG A 33 -7.29 -3.71 -28.05
CA ARG A 33 -6.70 -2.48 -28.55
C ARG A 33 -6.18 -1.58 -27.43
N PHE A 34 -6.91 -1.47 -26.33
CA PHE A 34 -6.49 -0.69 -25.15
C PHE A 34 -5.18 -1.27 -24.59
N ASP A 35 -5.10 -2.58 -24.42
CA ASP A 35 -3.86 -3.22 -23.95
C ASP A 35 -2.69 -2.95 -24.90
N ARG A 36 -2.85 -3.23 -26.18
CA ARG A 36 -1.79 -3.11 -27.18
C ARG A 36 -1.35 -1.66 -27.43
N GLU A 37 -2.33 -0.73 -27.54
CA GLU A 37 -2.07 0.64 -28.02
C GLU A 37 -1.85 1.66 -26.89
N VAL A 38 -2.23 1.36 -25.66
CA VAL A 38 -2.17 2.29 -24.53
C VAL A 38 -1.33 1.75 -23.39
N VAL A 39 -1.53 0.47 -23.02
CA VAL A 39 -0.96 -0.08 -21.79
C VAL A 39 0.44 -0.65 -22.00
N GLN A 40 0.71 -1.27 -23.16
CA GLN A 40 2.04 -1.80 -23.44
C GLN A 40 3.10 -0.69 -23.51
N GLY A 41 4.19 -0.87 -22.76
CA GLY A 41 5.32 0.06 -22.73
C GLY A 41 5.13 1.31 -21.88
N THR A 42 3.95 1.55 -21.30
CA THR A 42 3.63 2.78 -20.54
C THR A 42 3.44 2.55 -19.03
N ALA A 43 3.88 1.40 -18.52
CA ALA A 43 3.70 1.04 -17.11
C ALA A 43 4.35 2.04 -16.14
N SER A 44 5.61 2.44 -16.41
CA SER A 44 6.34 3.40 -15.57
C SER A 44 5.66 4.78 -15.56
N GLU A 45 5.21 5.26 -16.71
CA GLU A 45 4.46 6.53 -16.82
C GLU A 45 3.18 6.50 -15.99
N PHE A 46 2.40 5.40 -16.10
CA PHE A 46 1.15 5.26 -15.36
C PHE A 46 1.38 5.20 -13.84
N VAL A 47 2.36 4.43 -13.39
CA VAL A 47 2.73 4.32 -11.97
C VAL A 47 3.13 5.69 -11.43
N THR A 48 4.04 6.38 -12.11
CA THR A 48 4.51 7.72 -11.70
C THR A 48 3.35 8.71 -11.61
N ALA A 49 2.48 8.75 -12.62
CA ALA A 49 1.32 9.64 -12.63
C ALA A 49 0.34 9.33 -11.49
N LYS A 50 0.05 8.04 -11.21
CA LYS A 50 -0.88 7.65 -10.14
C LYS A 50 -0.31 7.89 -8.75
N LEU A 51 0.97 7.72 -8.54
CA LEU A 51 1.62 8.05 -7.28
C LEU A 51 1.68 9.57 -7.06
N ALA A 52 1.99 10.36 -8.09
CA ALA A 52 1.96 11.82 -8.03
C ALA A 52 0.54 12.36 -7.73
N GLU A 53 -0.49 11.81 -8.40
CA GLU A 53 -1.91 12.14 -8.12
C GLU A 53 -2.27 11.83 -6.65
N ARG A 54 -1.80 10.71 -6.12
CA ARG A 54 -2.01 10.32 -4.72
C ARG A 54 -1.33 11.30 -3.76
N GLU A 55 -0.07 11.64 -3.98
CA GLU A 55 0.67 12.59 -3.14
C GLU A 55 0.01 13.98 -3.13
N GLU A 56 -0.40 14.46 -4.31
CA GLU A 56 -1.09 15.74 -4.41
C GLU A 56 -2.43 15.73 -3.68
N ARG A 57 -3.19 14.63 -3.77
CA ARG A 57 -4.44 14.46 -3.02
C ARG A 57 -4.20 14.48 -1.51
N HIS A 58 -3.17 13.78 -1.03
CA HIS A 58 -2.80 13.78 0.39
C HIS A 58 -2.39 15.18 0.87
N ARG A 59 -1.63 15.91 0.06
CA ARG A 59 -1.21 17.30 0.38
C ARG A 59 -2.41 18.22 0.56
N ARG A 60 -3.40 18.11 -0.32
CA ARG A 60 -4.66 18.91 -0.22
C ARG A 60 -5.54 18.47 0.95
N GLY A 61 -5.54 17.19 1.28
CA GLY A 61 -6.36 16.58 2.33
C GLY A 61 -5.79 16.68 3.74
N GLY A 62 -4.66 17.39 3.96
CA GLY A 62 -4.06 17.61 5.29
C GLY A 62 -3.01 16.57 5.70
N GLN A 63 -2.52 15.72 4.80
CA GLN A 63 -1.40 14.76 4.95
C GLN A 63 -1.51 13.72 6.07
N SER A 64 -2.36 13.90 7.08
CA SER A 64 -2.51 12.97 8.20
C SER A 64 -3.60 11.93 7.93
N ARG A 65 -3.32 10.69 8.30
CA ARG A 65 -4.33 9.61 8.34
C ARG A 65 -5.15 9.62 9.65
N TYR A 66 -4.79 10.48 10.58
CA TYR A 66 -5.41 10.58 11.92
C TYR A 66 -6.18 11.90 12.09
N LEU A 67 -6.73 12.43 11.00
CA LEU A 67 -7.65 13.55 11.09
C LEU A 67 -8.89 13.15 11.89
N VAL A 68 -9.33 13.99 12.79
CA VAL A 68 -10.49 13.70 13.65
C VAL A 68 -11.80 13.59 12.88
N GLU A 69 -11.90 14.27 11.74
CA GLU A 69 -13.02 14.18 10.78
C GLU A 69 -12.46 13.82 9.39
N PRO A 70 -12.10 12.54 9.15
CA PRO A 70 -11.44 12.14 7.92
C PRO A 70 -12.38 12.13 6.72
N ASN A 71 -11.81 12.33 5.52
CA ASN A 71 -12.50 12.03 4.27
C ASN A 71 -12.30 10.53 3.97
N VAL A 72 -13.38 9.77 3.97
CA VAL A 72 -13.38 8.29 3.81
C VAL A 72 -12.88 7.86 2.44
N LYS A 73 -13.12 8.67 1.42
CA LYS A 73 -12.74 8.38 0.04
C LYS A 73 -11.32 8.87 -0.27
N ASP A 74 -11.10 10.18 -0.13
CA ASP A 74 -9.91 10.84 -0.65
C ASP A 74 -8.83 11.12 0.41
N GLY A 75 -9.15 10.92 1.70
CA GLY A 75 -8.21 11.04 2.81
C GLY A 75 -7.10 9.98 2.75
N LYS A 76 -5.99 10.27 3.43
CA LYS A 76 -4.85 9.34 3.52
C LYS A 76 -5.25 8.05 4.24
N GLY A 77 -5.09 6.92 3.57
CA GLY A 77 -5.57 5.62 4.04
C GLY A 77 -7.05 5.36 3.73
N GLY A 78 -7.70 6.20 2.92
CA GLY A 78 -9.07 6.03 2.46
C GLY A 78 -9.21 5.15 1.21
N LEU A 79 -10.44 5.02 0.72
CA LEU A 79 -10.81 4.16 -0.42
C LEU A 79 -10.00 4.46 -1.69
N ARG A 80 -9.68 5.72 -1.96
CA ARG A 80 -8.94 6.10 -3.15
C ARG A 80 -7.50 5.56 -3.14
N ASP A 81 -6.91 5.39 -1.97
CA ASP A 81 -5.59 4.78 -1.86
C ASP A 81 -5.65 3.29 -2.24
N LEU A 82 -6.65 2.53 -1.77
CA LEU A 82 -6.87 1.14 -2.20
C LEU A 82 -7.15 1.04 -3.69
N HIS A 83 -7.97 1.93 -4.25
CA HIS A 83 -8.22 1.98 -5.69
C HIS A 83 -6.94 2.26 -6.47
N THR A 84 -6.10 3.19 -6.00
CA THR A 84 -4.83 3.50 -6.64
C THR A 84 -3.92 2.27 -6.68
N LEU A 85 -3.83 1.51 -5.57
CA LEU A 85 -3.10 0.24 -5.53
C LEU A 85 -3.61 -0.76 -6.57
N PHE A 86 -4.92 -0.92 -6.62
CA PHE A 86 -5.55 -1.88 -7.54
C PHE A 86 -5.39 -1.47 -9.00
N TRP A 87 -5.54 -0.18 -9.32
CA TRP A 87 -5.31 0.32 -10.68
C TRP A 87 -3.87 0.13 -11.14
N ILE A 88 -2.92 0.39 -10.28
CA ILE A 88 -1.50 0.11 -10.58
C ILE A 88 -1.31 -1.39 -10.82
N ALA A 89 -1.87 -2.24 -9.98
CA ALA A 89 -1.76 -3.69 -10.15
C ALA A 89 -2.42 -4.17 -11.45
N LYS A 90 -3.63 -3.69 -11.75
CA LYS A 90 -4.30 -3.97 -13.04
C LYS A 90 -3.43 -3.57 -14.23
N TYR A 91 -2.85 -2.38 -14.19
CA TYR A 91 -2.09 -1.83 -15.29
C TYR A 91 -0.74 -2.53 -15.49
N VAL A 92 0.00 -2.74 -14.41
CA VAL A 92 1.36 -3.30 -14.45
C VAL A 92 1.34 -4.82 -14.60
N TYR A 93 0.53 -5.49 -13.77
CA TYR A 93 0.53 -6.96 -13.67
C TYR A 93 -0.58 -7.64 -14.46
N ARG A 94 -1.41 -6.86 -15.17
CA ARG A 94 -2.57 -7.37 -15.95
C ARG A 94 -3.54 -8.18 -15.09
N VAL A 95 -3.73 -7.76 -13.86
CA VAL A 95 -4.70 -8.35 -12.93
C VAL A 95 -6.10 -7.86 -13.30
N ARG A 96 -7.04 -8.75 -13.56
CA ARG A 96 -8.43 -8.40 -13.88
C ARG A 96 -9.27 -8.22 -12.62
N GLU A 97 -9.09 -9.12 -11.67
CA GLU A 97 -9.79 -9.14 -10.39
C GLU A 97 -8.80 -9.05 -9.22
N THR A 98 -9.30 -8.68 -8.05
CA THR A 98 -8.46 -8.52 -6.85
C THR A 98 -7.78 -9.82 -6.40
N SER A 99 -8.40 -10.99 -6.68
CA SER A 99 -7.80 -12.32 -6.43
C SER A 99 -6.46 -12.51 -7.15
N GLY A 100 -6.33 -12.00 -8.37
CA GLY A 100 -5.10 -12.05 -9.15
C GLY A 100 -3.92 -11.32 -8.52
N LEU A 101 -4.14 -10.50 -7.49
CA LEU A 101 -3.05 -9.86 -6.73
C LEU A 101 -2.12 -10.89 -6.06
N VAL A 102 -2.70 -12.02 -5.60
CA VAL A 102 -1.94 -13.11 -4.99
C VAL A 102 -1.22 -13.93 -6.05
N GLU A 103 -1.90 -14.29 -7.12
CA GLU A 103 -1.35 -15.09 -8.22
C GLU A 103 -0.14 -14.41 -8.88
N ARG A 104 -0.17 -13.09 -8.98
CA ARG A 104 0.93 -12.28 -9.51
C ARG A 104 1.98 -11.90 -8.45
N GLY A 105 1.82 -12.39 -7.22
CA GLY A 105 2.75 -12.12 -6.13
C GLY A 105 2.84 -10.62 -5.76
N VAL A 106 1.79 -9.84 -6.05
CA VAL A 106 1.68 -8.44 -5.60
C VAL A 106 1.51 -8.41 -4.10
N PHE A 107 0.58 -9.22 -3.61
CA PHE A 107 0.36 -9.49 -2.20
C PHE A 107 0.49 -10.98 -1.92
N ASP A 108 0.84 -11.34 -0.69
CA ASP A 108 0.61 -12.69 -0.22
C ASP A 108 -0.84 -12.87 0.27
N ALA A 109 -1.19 -14.10 0.66
CA ALA A 109 -2.55 -14.43 1.08
C ALA A 109 -3.00 -13.67 2.34
N GLN A 110 -2.09 -13.27 3.23
CA GLN A 110 -2.40 -12.48 4.42
C GLN A 110 -2.62 -11.00 4.05
N GLU A 111 -1.75 -10.44 3.24
CA GLU A 111 -1.86 -9.06 2.72
C GLU A 111 -3.15 -8.88 1.91
N TYR A 112 -3.51 -9.88 1.12
CA TYR A 112 -4.77 -9.88 0.37
C TYR A 112 -6.00 -9.90 1.29
N ARG A 113 -5.98 -10.70 2.37
CA ARG A 113 -7.06 -10.67 3.37
C ARG A 113 -7.19 -9.30 4.03
N ILE A 114 -6.06 -8.65 4.34
CA ILE A 114 -6.06 -7.29 4.88
C ILE A 114 -6.64 -6.31 3.85
N PHE A 115 -6.20 -6.39 2.59
CA PHE A 115 -6.73 -5.55 1.51
C PHE A 115 -8.25 -5.67 1.40
N ARG A 116 -8.80 -6.87 1.36
CA ARG A 116 -10.24 -7.10 1.29
C ARG A 116 -10.98 -6.55 2.51
N ARG A 117 -10.49 -6.83 3.71
CA ARG A 117 -11.07 -6.31 4.94
C ARG A 117 -11.11 -4.77 4.94
N CYS A 118 -10.04 -4.13 4.52
CA CYS A 118 -9.99 -2.67 4.40
C CYS A 118 -11.01 -2.15 3.37
N ALA A 119 -11.10 -2.78 2.22
CA ALA A 119 -12.05 -2.40 1.17
C ALA A 119 -13.49 -2.55 1.67
N ASP A 120 -13.86 -3.71 2.21
CA ASP A 120 -15.21 -3.99 2.72
C ASP A 120 -15.61 -3.00 3.83
N PHE A 121 -14.70 -2.72 4.76
CA PHE A 121 -14.95 -1.76 5.84
C PHE A 121 -15.15 -0.33 5.31
N LEU A 122 -14.24 0.17 4.47
CA LEU A 122 -14.31 1.53 3.97
C LEU A 122 -15.53 1.73 3.04
N TRP A 123 -15.90 0.73 2.25
CA TRP A 123 -17.14 0.75 1.48
C TRP A 123 -18.37 0.77 2.38
N SER A 124 -18.39 -0.04 3.43
CA SER A 124 -19.47 -0.07 4.40
C SER A 124 -19.65 1.30 5.08
N VAL A 125 -18.56 1.90 5.56
CA VAL A 125 -18.59 3.25 6.15
C VAL A 125 -19.11 4.27 5.15
N ARG A 126 -18.58 4.29 3.92
CA ARG A 126 -18.96 5.24 2.89
C ARG A 126 -20.43 5.14 2.46
N CYS A 127 -20.92 3.93 2.25
CA CYS A 127 -22.33 3.71 1.90
C CYS A 127 -23.26 4.19 3.02
N ASN A 128 -22.95 3.86 4.27
CA ASN A 128 -23.73 4.33 5.41
C ASN A 128 -23.68 5.86 5.55
N LEU A 129 -22.51 6.47 5.30
CA LEU A 129 -22.37 7.92 5.30
C LEU A 129 -23.29 8.58 4.26
N HIS A 130 -23.35 8.04 3.03
CA HIS A 130 -24.26 8.53 1.99
C HIS A 130 -25.74 8.34 2.36
N PHE A 131 -26.10 7.20 2.97
CA PHE A 131 -27.47 6.95 3.41
C PHE A 131 -27.91 7.90 4.54
N VAL A 132 -27.03 8.17 5.50
CA VAL A 132 -27.32 9.12 6.60
C VAL A 132 -27.42 10.54 6.10
N ALA A 133 -26.49 10.96 5.22
CA ALA A 133 -26.45 12.31 4.68
C ALA A 133 -27.53 12.57 3.61
N GLY A 134 -28.16 11.52 3.03
CA GLY A 134 -29.08 11.63 1.89
C GLY A 134 -28.44 12.16 0.60
N ARG A 135 -27.12 12.22 0.56
CA ARG A 135 -26.33 12.74 -0.56
C ARG A 135 -24.93 12.12 -0.58
N ALA A 136 -24.17 12.39 -1.65
CA ALA A 136 -22.75 12.05 -1.68
C ALA A 136 -21.97 12.89 -0.65
N GLU A 137 -21.70 12.31 0.52
CA GLU A 137 -20.91 12.89 1.59
C GLU A 137 -19.68 12.01 1.84
N GLU A 138 -18.52 12.62 1.92
CA GLU A 138 -17.26 11.90 2.08
C GLU A 138 -16.55 12.22 3.39
N ARG A 139 -16.95 13.30 4.08
CA ARG A 139 -16.37 13.72 5.36
C ARG A 139 -17.11 13.05 6.51
N LEU A 140 -16.38 12.31 7.29
CA LEU A 140 -16.86 11.64 8.50
C LEU A 140 -16.81 12.62 9.68
N SER A 141 -17.79 13.58 9.71
CA SER A 141 -17.94 14.55 10.78
C SER A 141 -18.30 13.90 12.11
N PHE A 142 -18.13 14.61 13.23
CA PHE A 142 -18.42 14.07 14.56
C PHE A 142 -19.85 13.54 14.70
N ASP A 143 -20.84 14.20 14.13
CA ASP A 143 -22.23 13.75 14.18
C ASP A 143 -22.41 12.48 13.35
N MET A 144 -21.80 12.41 12.16
CA MET A 144 -21.82 11.22 11.31
C MET A 144 -21.10 10.03 11.97
N GLN A 145 -20.02 10.27 12.71
CA GLN A 145 -19.30 9.20 13.43
C GLN A 145 -20.21 8.47 14.41
N ARG A 146 -21.01 9.22 15.17
CA ARG A 146 -21.97 8.63 16.14
C ARG A 146 -23.04 7.79 15.46
N GLU A 147 -23.67 8.35 14.44
CA GLU A 147 -24.74 7.68 13.69
C GLU A 147 -24.21 6.41 12.99
N ILE A 148 -23.04 6.49 12.38
CA ILE A 148 -22.45 5.36 11.66
C ILE A 148 -21.95 4.28 12.64
N ALA A 149 -21.41 4.65 13.80
CA ALA A 149 -21.03 3.68 14.83
C ALA A 149 -22.22 2.80 15.22
N VAL A 150 -23.37 3.41 15.48
CA VAL A 150 -24.61 2.68 15.82
C VAL A 150 -25.05 1.79 14.65
N ARG A 151 -25.09 2.32 13.42
CA ARG A 151 -25.50 1.55 12.21
C ARG A 151 -24.61 0.36 11.90
N LEU A 152 -23.32 0.48 12.18
CA LEU A 152 -22.35 -0.60 12.01
C LEU A 152 -22.28 -1.55 13.22
N GLY A 153 -23.16 -1.39 14.22
CA GLY A 153 -23.28 -2.29 15.36
C GLY A 153 -22.17 -2.15 16.41
N TYR A 154 -21.50 -0.99 16.48
CA TYR A 154 -20.56 -0.74 17.57
C TYR A 154 -21.31 -0.50 18.87
N THR A 155 -20.83 -1.09 19.93
CA THR A 155 -21.40 -0.98 21.28
C THR A 155 -20.37 -0.43 22.25
N SER A 156 -20.80 0.32 23.25
CA SER A 156 -19.94 0.81 24.32
C SER A 156 -19.48 -0.34 25.24
N HIS A 157 -18.24 -0.23 25.74
CA HIS A 157 -17.66 -1.11 26.74
C HIS A 157 -17.12 -0.28 27.92
N PRO A 158 -16.84 -0.89 29.08
CA PRO A 158 -16.17 -0.17 30.17
C PRO A 158 -14.89 0.51 29.69
N GLY A 159 -14.83 1.84 29.85
CA GLY A 159 -13.66 2.66 29.47
C GLY A 159 -13.59 3.09 27.99
N MET A 160 -14.56 2.72 27.12
CA MET A 160 -14.55 3.16 25.72
C MET A 160 -15.96 3.19 25.12
N GLN A 161 -16.36 4.34 24.57
CA GLN A 161 -17.64 4.51 23.90
C GLN A 161 -17.67 3.81 22.52
N ASP A 162 -18.87 3.56 22.01
CA ASP A 162 -19.11 2.97 20.69
C ASP A 162 -18.42 3.77 19.57
N VAL A 163 -18.56 5.10 19.56
CA VAL A 163 -17.92 5.99 18.58
C VAL A 163 -16.39 5.94 18.68
N GLU A 164 -15.83 5.83 19.88
CA GLU A 164 -14.38 5.72 20.08
C GLU A 164 -13.86 4.38 19.53
N ARG A 165 -14.60 3.30 19.74
CA ARG A 165 -14.28 1.96 19.19
C ARG A 165 -14.35 1.97 17.66
N PHE A 166 -15.38 2.60 17.10
CA PHE A 166 -15.53 2.77 15.66
C PHE A 166 -14.34 3.55 15.09
N MET A 167 -14.02 4.71 15.64
CA MET A 167 -12.92 5.55 15.15
C MET A 167 -11.55 4.89 15.34
N LYS A 168 -11.34 4.18 16.44
CA LYS A 168 -10.13 3.36 16.61
C LYS A 168 -9.99 2.31 15.50
N HIS A 169 -11.08 1.61 15.16
CA HIS A 169 -11.08 0.64 14.06
C HIS A 169 -10.83 1.33 12.73
N TYR A 170 -11.46 2.48 12.47
CA TYR A 170 -11.21 3.29 11.27
C TYR A 170 -9.73 3.64 11.10
N PHE A 171 -9.08 4.12 12.15
CA PHE A 171 -7.67 4.47 12.10
C PHE A 171 -6.74 3.26 11.91
N LEU A 172 -7.08 2.11 12.46
CA LEU A 172 -6.36 0.86 12.19
C LEU A 172 -6.49 0.46 10.72
N ILE A 173 -7.67 0.56 10.14
CA ILE A 173 -7.90 0.32 8.70
C ILE A 173 -7.09 1.31 7.85
N ALA A 174 -7.13 2.61 8.16
CA ALA A 174 -6.36 3.61 7.44
C ALA A 174 -4.83 3.37 7.52
N LYS A 175 -4.36 2.85 8.66
CA LYS A 175 -2.98 2.41 8.83
C LYS A 175 -2.68 1.21 7.92
N ASP A 176 -3.50 0.18 7.94
CA ASP A 176 -3.32 -1.04 7.13
C ASP A 176 -3.29 -0.71 5.62
N VAL A 177 -4.13 0.21 5.15
CA VAL A 177 -4.09 0.73 3.77
C VAL A 177 -2.76 1.40 3.45
N GLY A 178 -2.23 2.18 4.37
CA GLY A 178 -0.91 2.81 4.24
C GLY A 178 0.22 1.79 4.13
N ASP A 179 0.17 0.75 4.95
CA ASP A 179 1.16 -0.32 4.97
C ASP A 179 1.14 -1.14 3.66
N LEU A 180 -0.04 -1.49 3.15
CA LEU A 180 -0.20 -2.14 1.84
C LEU A 180 0.36 -1.27 0.69
N THR A 181 0.15 0.05 0.77
CA THR A 181 0.70 0.98 -0.21
C THR A 181 2.22 0.97 -0.20
N ALA A 182 2.83 1.01 0.98
CA ALA A 182 4.29 0.98 1.12
C ALA A 182 4.88 -0.32 0.55
N ILE A 183 4.24 -1.47 0.79
CA ILE A 183 4.64 -2.77 0.25
C ILE A 183 4.61 -2.76 -1.29
N LEU A 184 3.52 -2.27 -1.90
CA LEU A 184 3.42 -2.20 -3.35
C LEU A 184 4.45 -1.25 -3.95
N CYS A 185 4.62 -0.05 -3.38
CA CYS A 185 5.61 0.92 -3.86
C CYS A 185 7.03 0.33 -3.83
N ALA A 186 7.42 -0.30 -2.71
CA ALA A 186 8.72 -0.94 -2.59
C ALA A 186 8.92 -2.04 -3.64
N LYS A 187 7.88 -2.84 -3.95
CA LYS A 187 7.94 -3.86 -5.00
C LYS A 187 8.12 -3.25 -6.39
N LEU A 188 7.36 -2.21 -6.73
CA LEU A 188 7.46 -1.53 -8.01
C LEU A 188 8.85 -0.90 -8.23
N GLU A 189 9.39 -0.29 -7.19
CA GLU A 189 10.73 0.28 -7.23
C GLU A 189 11.81 -0.80 -7.44
N ASP A 190 11.68 -1.96 -6.76
CA ASP A 190 12.61 -3.09 -6.95
C ASP A 190 12.57 -3.63 -8.38
N GLU A 191 11.38 -3.73 -8.97
CA GLU A 191 11.20 -4.18 -10.35
C GLU A 191 11.75 -3.18 -11.37
N GLN A 192 11.64 -1.87 -11.10
CA GLN A 192 12.20 -0.81 -11.96
C GLN A 192 13.74 -0.67 -11.84
N ALA A 193 14.28 -0.96 -10.66
CA ALA A 193 15.72 -0.93 -10.41
C ALA A 193 16.48 -2.07 -11.12
N LYS A 194 15.79 -3.05 -11.69
CA LYS A 194 16.36 -4.15 -12.48
C LYS A 194 16.27 -3.83 -13.99
N PRO A 195 17.26 -3.18 -14.62
CA PRO A 195 17.31 -3.07 -16.07
C PRO A 195 17.57 -4.45 -16.66
N ALA A 196 16.57 -5.09 -17.23
CA ALA A 196 16.71 -6.38 -17.87
C ALA A 196 16.62 -6.24 -19.41
N PRO A 197 17.72 -6.38 -20.15
CA PRO A 197 17.64 -6.83 -21.53
C PRO A 197 17.11 -8.27 -21.54
N VAL A 198 16.18 -8.57 -22.44
CA VAL A 198 15.49 -9.87 -22.56
C VAL A 198 16.44 -11.07 -22.69
N LEU A 199 17.66 -10.85 -23.20
CA LEU A 199 18.71 -11.87 -23.31
C LEU A 199 19.41 -12.22 -21.97
N SER A 200 19.35 -11.37 -20.95
CA SER A 200 20.03 -11.66 -19.66
C SER A 200 19.21 -12.53 -18.72
N ARG A 201 17.90 -12.70 -18.96
CA ARG A 201 17.06 -13.61 -18.15
C ARG A 201 17.47 -15.06 -18.22
N VAL A 202 17.99 -15.52 -19.34
CA VAL A 202 18.50 -16.91 -19.50
C VAL A 202 19.85 -17.06 -18.82
N VAL A 203 20.71 -16.03 -18.88
CA VAL A 203 22.04 -16.05 -18.26
C VAL A 203 21.99 -15.74 -16.76
N ALA A 204 21.02 -14.91 -16.31
CA ALA A 204 20.84 -14.58 -14.89
C ALA A 204 20.31 -15.76 -14.04
N ARG A 205 19.65 -16.77 -14.66
CA ARG A 205 19.31 -18.04 -14.00
C ARG A 205 20.52 -18.92 -13.71
N LEU A 206 21.65 -18.67 -14.34
CA LEU A 206 22.90 -19.43 -14.21
C LEU A 206 24.00 -18.72 -13.40
N ARG A 207 23.80 -17.45 -13.03
CA ARG A 207 24.68 -16.74 -12.11
C ARG A 207 23.91 -16.45 -10.81
N PRO A 208 24.33 -16.98 -9.65
CA PRO A 208 23.84 -16.47 -8.37
C PRO A 208 24.19 -14.97 -8.32
N SER A 209 23.18 -14.14 -8.11
CA SER A 209 23.33 -12.69 -7.92
C SER A 209 24.15 -12.45 -6.65
N ASN A 210 25.45 -12.36 -6.79
CA ASN A 210 26.40 -12.22 -5.68
C ASN A 210 26.60 -10.75 -5.26
N ASN A 211 25.56 -9.92 -5.40
CA ASN A 211 25.61 -8.52 -4.98
C ASN A 211 25.05 -8.30 -3.56
N ARG A 212 24.92 -9.40 -2.83
CA ARG A 212 24.56 -9.35 -1.41
C ARG A 212 25.81 -9.05 -0.59
N ARG A 213 25.84 -7.88 0.03
CA ARG A 213 26.89 -7.47 0.96
C ARG A 213 26.29 -7.37 2.36
N ARG A 214 27.04 -7.72 3.39
CA ARG A 214 26.64 -7.43 4.77
C ARG A 214 26.68 -5.94 5.03
N VAL A 215 25.77 -5.47 5.87
CA VAL A 215 25.85 -4.10 6.39
C VAL A 215 27.03 -4.07 7.39
N PRO A 216 27.99 -3.15 7.27
CA PRO A 216 29.23 -3.18 8.08
C PRO A 216 29.01 -3.19 9.59
N GLU A 217 27.85 -2.76 10.06
CA GLU A 217 27.54 -2.53 11.48
C GLU A 217 26.56 -3.55 12.06
N SER A 218 26.11 -4.55 11.29
CA SER A 218 25.16 -5.55 11.79
C SER A 218 25.15 -6.81 10.93
N ASP A 219 25.17 -7.96 11.58
CA ASP A 219 25.04 -9.26 10.93
C ASP A 219 23.58 -9.59 10.56
N ASP A 220 22.61 -8.87 11.12
CA ASP A 220 21.18 -9.09 10.91
C ASP A 220 20.65 -8.50 9.59
N PHE A 221 21.48 -7.65 8.92
CA PHE A 221 21.08 -6.96 7.71
C PHE A 221 22.08 -7.16 6.58
N ILE A 222 21.54 -7.20 5.37
CA ILE A 222 22.29 -7.28 4.13
C ILE A 222 21.89 -6.14 3.19
N ILE A 223 22.83 -5.77 2.33
CA ILE A 223 22.57 -4.87 1.20
C ILE A 223 22.32 -5.75 -0.03
N ASP A 224 21.15 -5.64 -0.62
CA ASP A 224 20.77 -6.31 -1.86
C ASP A 224 20.34 -5.24 -2.89
N ASN A 225 21.10 -5.09 -3.98
CA ASN A 225 20.86 -4.08 -5.02
C ASN A 225 20.68 -2.65 -4.48
N ASN A 226 21.58 -2.20 -3.61
CA ASN A 226 21.55 -0.90 -2.92
C ASN A 226 20.30 -0.70 -2.02
N ARG A 227 19.71 -1.80 -1.55
CA ARG A 227 18.57 -1.80 -0.64
C ARG A 227 18.92 -2.60 0.61
N ILE A 228 18.48 -2.11 1.77
CA ILE A 228 18.64 -2.85 3.02
C ILE A 228 17.59 -3.97 3.10
N ASN A 229 18.04 -5.17 3.40
CA ASN A 229 17.20 -6.34 3.61
C ASN A 229 17.64 -7.08 4.88
N LEU A 230 16.81 -8.00 5.35
CA LEU A 230 17.12 -8.87 6.47
C LEU A 230 18.05 -10.00 6.02
N ALA A 231 19.02 -10.34 6.83
CA ALA A 231 19.86 -11.52 6.64
C ALA A 231 19.07 -12.81 6.91
N ALA A 232 18.15 -12.77 7.90
CA ALA A 232 17.24 -13.86 8.23
C ALA A 232 15.80 -13.34 8.47
N PRO A 233 14.76 -14.11 8.10
CA PRO A 233 13.37 -13.67 8.21
C PRO A 233 12.89 -13.40 9.65
N ASP A 234 13.56 -13.94 10.62
CA ASP A 234 13.24 -13.88 12.05
C ASP A 234 14.11 -12.89 12.86
N ALA A 235 14.95 -12.09 12.20
CA ALA A 235 15.84 -11.11 12.81
C ALA A 235 15.15 -10.17 13.82
N PHE A 236 13.89 -9.78 13.56
CA PHE A 236 13.10 -8.94 14.46
C PHE A 236 12.53 -9.70 15.68
N LYS A 237 12.41 -11.03 15.59
CA LYS A 237 11.97 -11.85 16.73
C LYS A 237 13.13 -12.11 17.68
N HIS A 238 14.35 -12.30 17.15
CA HIS A 238 15.55 -12.50 17.96
C HIS A 238 15.94 -11.22 18.68
N ASP A 239 15.94 -10.10 17.98
CA ASP A 239 16.21 -8.79 18.57
C ASP A 239 15.18 -7.76 18.07
N PRO A 240 14.16 -7.42 18.87
CA PRO A 240 13.17 -6.42 18.52
C PRO A 240 13.74 -5.01 18.29
N VAL A 241 14.92 -4.67 18.82
CA VAL A 241 15.62 -3.39 18.57
C VAL A 241 15.93 -3.22 17.08
N ASN A 242 16.09 -4.32 16.36
CA ASN A 242 16.29 -4.33 14.92
C ASN A 242 15.15 -3.66 14.13
N LEU A 243 13.94 -3.56 14.70
CA LEU A 243 12.84 -2.78 14.12
C LEU A 243 13.15 -1.28 13.99
N ILE A 244 14.02 -0.77 14.86
CA ILE A 244 14.45 0.63 14.82
C ILE A 244 15.81 0.72 14.12
N ARG A 245 16.71 -0.23 14.41
CA ARG A 245 18.07 -0.29 13.85
C ARG A 245 18.08 -0.30 12.31
N ILE A 246 17.13 -1.00 11.67
CA ILE A 246 17.02 -1.03 10.20
C ILE A 246 16.82 0.36 9.59
N PHE A 247 16.02 1.23 10.21
CA PHE A 247 15.82 2.60 9.75
C PHE A 247 17.06 3.45 9.89
N ARG A 248 17.75 3.32 11.04
CA ARG A 248 19.01 4.04 11.28
C ARG A 248 20.10 3.63 10.29
N LEU A 249 20.25 2.33 10.02
CA LEU A 249 21.21 1.82 9.06
C LEU A 249 20.87 2.22 7.62
N ALA A 250 19.58 2.20 7.25
CA ALA A 250 19.13 2.67 5.95
C ALA A 250 19.46 4.16 5.73
N GLN A 251 19.17 5.00 6.71
CA GLN A 251 19.46 6.44 6.69
C GLN A 251 20.98 6.69 6.61
N LYS A 252 21.76 6.09 7.49
CA LYS A 252 23.21 6.28 7.57
C LYS A 252 23.94 5.87 6.28
N ASN A 253 23.49 4.80 5.63
CA ASN A 253 24.11 4.25 4.42
C ASN A 253 23.41 4.72 3.13
N ASN A 254 22.44 5.63 3.22
CA ASN A 254 21.62 6.12 2.09
C ASN A 254 21.05 4.98 1.25
N LEU A 255 20.44 3.98 1.93
CA LEU A 255 19.86 2.80 1.32
C LEU A 255 18.34 2.91 1.28
N ALA A 256 17.72 2.47 0.18
CA ALA A 256 16.31 2.22 0.12
C ALA A 256 15.95 0.90 0.86
N PHE A 257 14.68 0.67 1.17
CA PHE A 257 14.23 -0.58 1.76
C PHE A 257 13.95 -1.64 0.68
N HIS A 258 14.39 -2.86 0.94
CA HIS A 258 13.96 -4.00 0.14
C HIS A 258 12.48 -4.33 0.43
N PRO A 259 11.66 -4.73 -0.57
CA PRO A 259 10.25 -5.07 -0.37
C PRO A 259 10.01 -6.09 0.75
N ASP A 260 10.84 -7.13 0.82
CA ASP A 260 10.71 -8.18 1.84
C ASP A 260 11.06 -7.66 3.23
N ALA A 261 12.03 -6.74 3.36
CA ALA A 261 12.32 -6.07 4.62
C ALA A 261 11.12 -5.23 5.08
N MET A 262 10.52 -4.45 4.18
CA MET A 262 9.36 -3.62 4.50
C MET A 262 8.15 -4.49 4.92
N ARG A 263 7.90 -5.61 4.23
CA ARG A 263 6.88 -6.60 4.63
C ARG A 263 7.12 -7.12 6.04
N THR A 264 8.36 -7.52 6.31
CA THR A 264 8.70 -8.10 7.62
C THR A 264 8.63 -7.07 8.72
N VAL A 265 9.07 -5.83 8.50
CA VAL A 265 8.88 -4.68 9.42
C VAL A 265 7.41 -4.53 9.75
N THR A 266 6.55 -4.39 8.72
CA THR A 266 5.10 -4.17 8.89
C THR A 266 4.46 -5.30 9.72
N ARG A 267 4.81 -6.55 9.46
CA ARG A 267 4.30 -7.72 10.21
C ARG A 267 4.82 -7.79 11.65
N SER A 268 5.97 -7.21 11.90
CA SER A 268 6.65 -7.28 13.20
C SER A 268 6.36 -6.09 14.12
N LEU A 269 5.54 -5.11 13.70
CA LEU A 269 5.18 -3.94 14.51
C LEU A 269 4.53 -4.30 15.86
N ARG A 270 3.91 -5.47 15.97
CA ARG A 270 3.39 -6.01 17.24
C ARG A 270 4.46 -6.28 18.30
N LEU A 271 5.74 -6.37 17.90
CA LEU A 271 6.87 -6.52 18.83
C LEU A 271 7.24 -5.21 19.52
N ILE A 272 6.67 -4.08 19.11
CA ILE A 272 6.86 -2.78 19.78
C ILE A 272 5.96 -2.76 21.04
N ASN A 273 6.40 -3.49 22.04
CA ASN A 273 5.79 -3.57 23.37
C ASN A 273 6.46 -2.59 24.36
N THR A 274 6.03 -2.60 25.62
CA THR A 274 6.60 -1.75 26.69
C THR A 274 8.10 -1.98 26.85
N GLN A 275 8.54 -3.22 26.82
CA GLN A 275 9.97 -3.57 26.98
C GLN A 275 10.83 -2.93 25.89
N LEU A 276 10.41 -2.96 24.63
CA LEU A 276 11.13 -2.30 23.54
C LEU A 276 11.11 -0.77 23.68
N ARG A 277 9.99 -0.19 24.11
CA ARG A 277 9.86 1.26 24.31
C ARG A 277 10.73 1.80 25.45
N GLU A 278 11.01 0.98 26.44
CA GLU A 278 11.89 1.30 27.58
C GLU A 278 13.35 0.92 27.33
N ASN A 279 13.65 0.25 26.22
CA ASN A 279 15.00 -0.18 25.89
C ASN A 279 15.91 1.03 25.59
N PRO A 280 17.03 1.23 26.30
CA PRO A 280 17.92 2.39 26.12
C PRO A 280 18.53 2.49 24.72
N GLU A 281 18.90 1.34 24.12
CA GLU A 281 19.45 1.30 22.76
C GLU A 281 18.39 1.69 21.72
N ALA A 282 17.16 1.15 21.84
CA ALA A 282 16.06 1.49 20.97
C ALA A 282 15.76 3.00 21.00
N ASN A 283 15.72 3.57 22.19
CA ASN A 283 15.49 5.01 22.38
C ASN A 283 16.63 5.85 21.79
N ARG A 284 17.88 5.47 22.00
CA ARG A 284 19.05 6.15 21.41
C ARG A 284 18.97 6.13 19.88
N LEU A 285 18.77 4.96 19.28
CA LEU A 285 18.66 4.82 17.82
C LEU A 285 17.48 5.60 17.25
N PHE A 286 16.35 5.61 17.97
CA PHE A 286 15.18 6.41 17.56
C PHE A 286 15.48 7.90 17.54
N MET A 287 16.15 8.43 18.56
CA MET A 287 16.57 9.83 18.61
C MET A 287 17.56 10.16 17.49
N GLU A 288 18.51 9.25 17.18
CA GLU A 288 19.47 9.43 16.08
C GLU A 288 18.80 9.47 14.70
N ILE A 289 17.63 8.85 14.52
CA ILE A 289 16.85 8.92 13.26
C ILE A 289 16.17 10.27 13.10
N LEU A 290 15.80 10.93 14.22
CA LEU A 290 15.06 12.21 14.22
C LEU A 290 15.98 13.43 14.09
N THR A 291 17.26 13.28 14.35
CA THR A 291 18.27 14.34 14.26
C THR A 291 19.08 14.27 12.97
#